data_9693f0623c82c10e3a07e10170c81ba6
#
_entry.id   9693f0623c82c10e3a07e10170c81ba6
#
_cell.length_a   1.000
_cell.length_b   1.000
_cell.length_c   1.000
_cell.angle_alpha   90.00
_cell.angle_beta   90.00
_cell.angle_gamma   90.00
#
_symmetry.space_group_name_H-M   'P 1'
#
loop_
_entity.id
_entity.type
_entity.pdbx_description
1 polymer ?
#
loop_
_entity_poly.entity_id
_entity_poly.type
_entity_poly.pdbx_seq_one_letter_code
_entity_poly.pdbx_strand_id
1 'polypeptide(L)' 'FYDYINSFRLEKAKEILDDSGFEGCIEDVAIRSGFNSVSTFRRSFQKKYGCTPSQYRKNALGHR' A
#
# COMPACT_ATOMS: atom_id res chain seq x y z
N PHE A 1 3.47 0.04 19.05
CA PHE A 1 2.08 0.33 19.29
C PHE A 1 1.41 0.99 18.10
N TYR A 2 1.82 2.19 17.78
CA TYR A 2 1.30 2.85 16.60
C TYR A 2 1.67 2.06 15.34
N ASP A 3 2.87 1.53 15.33
CA ASP A 3 3.35 0.75 14.19
C ASP A 3 2.57 -0.55 14.03
N TYR A 4 2.07 -1.08 15.12
CA TYR A 4 1.33 -2.32 15.07
C TYR A 4 0.07 -2.18 14.23
N ILE A 5 -0.68 -1.10 14.47
CA ILE A 5 -1.91 -0.87 13.72
C ILE A 5 -1.61 -0.59 12.27
N ASN A 6 -0.58 0.22 12.02
CA ASN A 6 -0.21 0.55 10.65
C ASN A 6 0.31 -0.67 9.91
N SER A 7 0.98 -1.57 10.60
CA SER A 7 1.46 -2.79 9.96
C SER A 7 0.31 -3.63 9.44
N PHE A 8 -0.75 -3.75 10.23
CA PHE A 8 -1.91 -4.51 9.82
C PHE A 8 -2.53 -3.91 8.56
N ARG A 9 -2.68 -2.59 8.57
CA ARG A 9 -3.26 -1.89 7.43
C ARG A 9 -2.37 -2.01 6.21
N LEU A 10 -1.06 -1.94 6.42
CA LEU A 10 -0.13 -2.05 5.31
C LEU A 10 -0.12 -3.43 4.69
N GLU A 11 -0.28 -4.46 5.49
CA GLU A 11 -0.40 -5.80 4.95
C GLU A 11 -1.64 -5.94 4.10
N LYS A 12 -2.73 -5.34 4.54
CA LYS A 12 -3.95 -5.33 3.77
C LYS A 12 -3.74 -4.63 2.43
N ALA A 13 -3.07 -3.48 2.48
CA ALA A 13 -2.80 -2.74 1.26
C ALA A 13 -1.90 -3.54 0.32
N LYS A 14 -0.93 -4.23 0.88
CA LYS A 14 -0.03 -5.04 0.08
C LYS A 14 -0.80 -6.13 -0.65
N GLU A 15 -1.75 -6.76 0.02
CA GLU A 15 -2.56 -7.77 -0.62
C GLU A 15 -3.32 -7.21 -1.81
N ILE A 16 -3.88 -6.01 -1.63
CA ILE A 16 -4.61 -5.37 -2.72
C ILE A 16 -3.68 -5.05 -3.87
N LEU A 17 -2.49 -4.56 -3.55
CA LEU A 17 -1.52 -4.23 -4.59
C LEU A 17 -1.01 -5.46 -5.33
N ASP A 18 -0.96 -6.59 -4.64
CA ASP A 18 -0.51 -7.82 -5.28
C ASP A 18 -1.57 -8.42 -6.19
N ASP A 19 -2.79 -7.96 -6.08
CA ASP A 19 -3.88 -8.48 -6.90
C ASP A 19 -3.76 -7.92 -8.32
N SER A 20 -3.39 -8.74 -9.26
CA SER A 20 -3.21 -8.29 -10.63
C SER A 20 -4.52 -7.86 -11.28
N GLY A 21 -5.65 -8.24 -10.71
CA GLY A 21 -6.94 -7.82 -11.24
C GLY A 21 -7.38 -6.47 -10.72
N PHE A 22 -6.67 -5.93 -9.76
CA PHE A 22 -7.05 -4.65 -9.19
C PHE A 22 -6.59 -3.51 -10.09
N GLU A 23 -7.53 -2.69 -10.50
CA GLU A 23 -7.23 -1.57 -11.40
C GLU A 23 -7.43 -0.22 -10.75
N GLY A 24 -7.63 -0.19 -9.45
CA GLY A 24 -7.83 1.07 -8.75
C GLY A 24 -6.55 1.87 -8.59
N CYS A 25 -6.71 3.07 -8.08
CA CYS A 25 -5.58 3.94 -7.81
C CYS A 25 -4.98 3.65 -6.44
N ILE A 26 -3.82 4.22 -6.19
CA ILE A 26 -3.20 4.09 -4.87
C ILE A 26 -4.12 4.68 -3.80
N GLU A 27 -4.87 5.72 -4.14
CA GLU A 27 -5.83 6.28 -3.20
C GLU A 27 -6.87 5.24 -2.80
N ASP A 28 -7.33 4.47 -3.74
CA ASP A 28 -8.30 3.42 -3.44
C ASP A 28 -7.70 2.40 -2.49
N VAL A 29 -6.46 2.04 -2.71
CA VAL A 29 -5.76 1.09 -1.85
C VAL A 29 -5.70 1.62 -0.43
N ALA A 30 -5.36 2.89 -0.28
CA ALA A 30 -5.26 3.51 1.05
C ALA A 30 -6.61 3.45 1.77
N ILE A 31 -7.67 3.81 1.08
CA ILE A 31 -8.99 3.82 1.68
C ILE A 31 -9.44 2.41 2.03
N ARG A 32 -9.23 1.47 1.14
CA ARG A 32 -9.65 0.09 1.37
C ARG A 32 -8.90 -0.55 2.52
N SER A 33 -7.65 -0.14 2.74
CA SER A 33 -6.87 -0.70 3.82
C SER A 33 -7.12 0.00 5.16
N GLY A 34 -7.92 1.07 5.16
CA GLY A 34 -8.30 1.70 6.41
C GLY A 34 -7.53 2.94 6.77
N PHE A 35 -6.75 3.49 5.85
CA PHE A 35 -6.03 4.72 6.12
C PHE A 35 -6.96 5.93 5.92
N ASN A 36 -6.75 6.94 6.74
CA ASN A 36 -7.55 8.15 6.64
C ASN A 36 -7.10 9.04 5.50
N SER A 37 -5.85 8.97 5.14
CA SER A 37 -5.36 9.80 4.05
C SER A 37 -4.28 9.05 3.28
N VAL A 38 -4.14 9.43 2.01
CA VAL A 38 -3.15 8.81 1.15
C VAL A 38 -1.75 9.18 1.60
N SER A 39 -1.58 10.39 2.09
CA SER A 39 -0.26 10.83 2.54
C SER A 39 0.25 9.95 3.66
N THR A 40 -0.59 9.66 4.63
CA THR A 40 -0.21 8.79 5.73
C THR A 40 0.11 7.40 5.23
N PHE A 41 -0.71 6.91 4.30
CA PHE A 41 -0.49 5.59 3.73
C PHE A 41 0.87 5.50 3.04
N ARG A 42 1.18 6.48 2.21
CA ARG A 42 2.43 6.48 1.48
C ARG A 42 3.62 6.51 2.43
N ARG A 43 3.55 7.37 3.42
CA ARG A 43 4.65 7.51 4.38
C ARG A 43 4.85 6.21 5.16
N SER A 44 3.76 5.64 5.65
CA SER A 44 3.87 4.40 6.42
C SER A 44 4.38 3.26 5.55
N PHE A 45 3.89 3.17 4.33
CA PHE A 45 4.32 2.11 3.43
C PHE A 45 5.80 2.22 3.13
N GLN A 46 6.26 3.42 2.83
CA GLN A 46 7.67 3.62 2.51
C GLN A 46 8.54 3.31 3.71
N LYS A 47 8.09 3.68 4.89
CA LYS A 47 8.86 3.40 6.10
C LYS A 47 8.97 1.91 6.36
N LYS A 48 7.91 1.17 6.10
CA LYS A 48 7.91 -0.27 6.37
C LYS A 48 8.61 -1.07 5.27
N TYR A 49 8.36 -0.75 4.04
CA TYR A 49 8.85 -1.57 2.92
C TYR A 49 10.00 -0.94 2.16
N GLY A 50 10.33 0.30 2.43
CA GLY A 50 11.45 0.96 1.78
C GLY A 50 11.16 1.52 0.42
N CYS A 51 9.93 1.48 -0.03
CA CYS A 51 9.54 2.04 -1.32
C CYS A 51 8.10 2.53 -1.25
N THR A 52 7.72 3.38 -2.21
CA THR A 52 6.37 3.90 -2.24
C THR A 52 5.40 2.84 -2.74
N PRO A 53 4.12 2.96 -2.40
CA PRO A 53 3.13 2.01 -2.92
C PRO A 53 3.06 1.99 -4.45
N SER A 54 3.23 3.15 -5.06
CA SER A 54 3.23 3.22 -6.51
C SER A 54 4.38 2.41 -7.10
N GLN A 55 5.54 2.57 -6.50
CA GLN A 55 6.71 1.85 -6.96
C GLN A 55 6.58 0.36 -6.75
N TYR A 56 6.04 -0.02 -5.60
CA TYR A 56 5.82 -1.42 -5.32
C TYR A 56 4.87 -2.04 -6.35
N ARG A 57 3.77 -1.35 -6.63
CA ARG A 57 2.80 -1.84 -7.60
C ARG A 57 3.42 -1.95 -8.98
N LYS A 58 4.21 -0.95 -9.36
CA LYS A 58 4.87 -0.96 -10.65
C LYS A 58 5.81 -2.15 -10.77
N ASN A 59 6.57 -2.42 -9.73
CA ASN A 59 7.47 -3.55 -9.73
C ASN A 59 6.74 -4.87 -9.82
N ALA A 60 5.61 -4.97 -9.12
CA ALA A 60 4.83 -6.20 -9.13
C ALA A 60 4.19 -6.47 -10.48
N LEU A 61 3.73 -5.42 -11.14
CA LEU A 61 3.03 -5.57 -12.41
C LEU A 61 3.96 -5.47 -13.62
N GLY A 62 4.94 -4.60 -13.54
CA GLY A 62 5.83 -4.38 -14.65
C GLY A 62 7.11 -5.19 -14.58
N HIS A 63 7.09 -6.17 -13.77
CA HIS A 63 8.24 -6.98 -13.52
C HIS A 63 8.52 -7.91 -14.66
N ARG A 64 9.20 -7.97 -15.30
CA ARG A 64 9.35 -8.88 -16.35
C ARG A 64 10.47 -8.59 -17.16
#